data_f51c21f4a9867e6ba98cdf34bacc0ea9
#
_entry.id   f51c21f4a9867e6ba98cdf34bacc0ea9
#
_cell.length_a   1.000
_cell.length_b   1.000
_cell.length_c   1.000
_cell.angle_alpha   90.00
_cell.angle_beta   90.00
_cell.angle_gamma   90.00
#
_symmetry.space_group_name_H-M   'P 1'
#
loop_
_entity.id
_entity.type
_entity.pdbx_description
1 polymer ?
#
loop_
_entity_poly.entity_id
_entity_poly.type
_entity_poly.pdbx_seq_one_letter_code
_entity_poly.pdbx_strand_id
1 'polypeptide(L)'
;MTGVQTCALPISLISGAVVERMRFGAYLAFSVLWVLCVYAPVAHWVWGGGFLASAGALDFAGGAVVHVNAASAALVAAMVVGPRKDYGRHAMLPHNVPFTLLGAGLLWFGWFGFNAGSALAANPTAALALVNTLLAPAATLATWTLLDLSREGRVTAIGGATAIVVGLVAVTPAAGYIGPASAIALGALGAVPSYFALIYRARTTLDDSLDVVAAHGVGGAAGAILTGVFADAAWSGNANGLIAGNPKQLLIQTASVLVVLAYSAVGTFVILKVLGLAMPLRISRRVEGVGLDVTEHGEEAYTGGDGAILVSPGESSYARNRIDALAIQGGGRS
;
A
#
# COMPACT_ATOMS: atom_id res chain seq x y z
N MET A 1 0.12 -13.27 15.66
CA MET A 1 1.04 -12.44 14.84
C MET A 1 2.09 -11.87 15.77
N THR A 2 3.34 -12.08 15.48
CA THR A 2 4.40 -11.37 16.19
C THR A 2 4.35 -9.90 15.75
N GLY A 3 4.54 -8.94 16.68
CA GLY A 3 4.48 -7.50 16.39
C GLY A 3 5.42 -7.04 15.25
N VAL A 4 6.42 -7.87 14.90
CA VAL A 4 7.35 -7.63 13.78
C VAL A 4 6.64 -7.70 12.42
N GLN A 5 5.73 -8.65 12.19
CA GLN A 5 5.02 -8.78 10.91
C GLN A 5 4.07 -7.62 10.67
N THR A 6 3.40 -7.13 11.71
CA THR A 6 2.47 -6.00 11.60
C THR A 6 3.17 -4.66 11.38
N CYS A 7 4.42 -4.48 11.83
CA CYS A 7 5.21 -3.27 11.58
C CYS A 7 5.86 -3.25 10.19
N ALA A 8 6.27 -4.40 9.66
CA ALA A 8 6.98 -4.49 8.37
C ALA A 8 6.07 -4.11 7.19
N LEU A 9 4.81 -4.56 7.19
CA LEU A 9 3.90 -4.34 6.08
C LEU A 9 3.60 -2.86 5.82
N PRO A 10 3.21 -2.03 6.80
CA PRO A 10 2.94 -0.61 6.54
C PRO A 10 4.15 0.14 5.98
N ILE A 11 5.36 -0.16 6.47
CA ILE A 11 6.59 0.45 5.96
C ILE A 11 6.79 0.06 4.50
N SER A 12 6.67 -1.23 4.16
CA SER A 12 6.80 -1.70 2.78
C SER A 12 5.80 -1.03 1.85
N LEU A 13 4.56 -0.77 2.31
CA LEU A 13 3.55 -0.06 1.53
C LEU A 13 3.96 1.39 1.25
N ILE A 14 4.44 2.12 2.27
CA ILE A 14 4.89 3.51 2.10
C ILE A 14 6.02 3.61 1.09
N SER A 15 6.96 2.64 1.08
CA SER A 15 8.06 2.63 0.11
C SER A 15 7.57 2.65 -1.33
N GLY A 16 6.45 1.97 -1.62
CA GLY A 16 5.84 1.91 -2.94
C GLY A 16 5.48 3.27 -3.54
N ALA A 17 5.22 4.28 -2.72
CA ALA A 17 4.90 5.62 -3.19
C ALA A 17 6.12 6.49 -3.50
N VAL A 18 7.32 6.13 -3.01
CA VAL A 18 8.54 6.96 -3.09
C VAL A 18 9.73 6.23 -3.71
N VAL A 19 9.53 5.02 -4.22
CA VAL A 19 10.58 4.25 -4.90
C VAL A 19 11.26 5.08 -5.99
N GLU A 20 12.49 4.71 -6.32
CA GLU A 20 13.35 5.31 -7.36
C GLU A 20 13.84 6.74 -7.06
N ARG A 21 13.38 7.43 -5.99
CA ARG A 21 13.75 8.82 -5.75
C ARG A 21 14.06 9.21 -4.31
N MET A 22 13.60 8.45 -3.32
CA MET A 22 13.94 8.70 -1.92
C MET A 22 15.29 8.06 -1.57
N ARG A 23 16.14 8.76 -0.80
CA ARG A 23 17.42 8.21 -0.34
C ARG A 23 17.20 7.07 0.63
N PHE A 24 17.96 6.00 0.48
CA PHE A 24 17.84 4.81 1.32
C PHE A 24 18.01 5.12 2.81
N GLY A 25 19.08 5.86 3.20
CA GLY A 25 19.31 6.24 4.59
C GLY A 25 18.18 7.12 5.16
N ALA A 26 17.60 8.03 4.35
CA ALA A 26 16.46 8.84 4.76
C ALA A 26 15.21 7.99 4.97
N TYR A 27 14.98 6.99 4.10
CA TYR A 27 13.87 6.06 4.24
C TYR A 27 14.00 5.16 5.49
N LEU A 28 15.20 4.69 5.81
CA LEU A 28 15.45 3.93 7.04
C LEU A 28 15.15 4.76 8.29
N ALA A 29 15.69 5.98 8.36
CA ALA A 29 15.43 6.89 9.50
C ALA A 29 13.93 7.22 9.61
N PHE A 30 13.28 7.51 8.48
CA PHE A 30 11.85 7.71 8.42
C PHE A 30 11.07 6.50 8.95
N SER A 31 11.43 5.29 8.53
CA SER A 31 10.75 4.06 8.92
C SER A 31 10.77 3.83 10.42
N VAL A 32 11.93 4.04 11.07
CA VAL A 32 12.06 3.93 12.53
C VAL A 32 11.17 4.94 13.24
N LEU A 33 11.26 6.21 12.88
CA LEU A 33 10.47 7.27 13.52
C LEU A 33 8.98 7.08 13.26
N TRP A 34 8.59 6.69 12.06
CA TRP A 34 7.20 6.50 11.69
C TRP A 34 6.56 5.33 12.45
N VAL A 35 7.28 4.21 12.59
CA VAL A 35 6.80 3.07 13.40
C VAL A 35 6.57 3.48 14.84
N LEU A 36 7.51 4.19 15.44
CA LEU A 36 7.41 4.58 16.86
C LEU A 36 6.37 5.67 17.09
N CYS A 37 6.33 6.69 16.23
CA CYS A 37 5.53 7.89 16.47
C CYS A 37 4.16 7.87 15.78
N VAL A 38 3.94 7.03 14.77
CA VAL A 38 2.67 6.98 14.03
C VAL A 38 2.02 5.61 14.12
N TYR A 39 2.73 4.57 13.69
CA TYR A 39 2.14 3.23 13.64
C TYR A 39 1.79 2.68 15.04
N ALA A 40 2.71 2.70 15.98
CA ALA A 40 2.50 2.14 17.32
C ALA A 40 1.36 2.84 18.08
N PRO A 41 1.23 4.18 18.08
CA PRO A 41 0.06 4.86 18.64
C PRO A 41 -1.26 4.42 18.01
N VAL A 42 -1.34 4.38 16.65
CA VAL A 42 -2.56 3.98 15.95
C VAL A 42 -2.92 2.53 16.27
N ALA A 43 -1.94 1.62 16.28
CA ALA A 43 -2.15 0.22 16.66
C ALA A 43 -2.66 0.09 18.10
N HIS A 44 -2.13 0.87 19.03
CA HIS A 44 -2.62 0.91 20.41
C HIS A 44 -4.07 1.41 20.48
N TRP A 45 -4.41 2.47 19.73
CA TRP A 45 -5.77 3.02 19.75
C TRP A 45 -6.82 2.01 19.32
N VAL A 46 -6.52 1.14 18.36
CA VAL A 46 -7.48 0.18 17.77
C VAL A 46 -7.38 -1.20 18.41
N TRP A 47 -6.16 -1.70 18.68
CA TRP A 47 -5.94 -3.07 19.16
C TRP A 47 -5.44 -3.16 20.59
N GLY A 48 -4.86 -2.08 21.12
CA GLY A 48 -4.26 -2.03 22.46
C GLY A 48 -5.18 -1.51 23.56
N GLY A 49 -6.50 -1.48 23.33
CA GLY A 49 -7.46 -0.96 24.31
C GLY A 49 -7.55 0.57 24.38
N GLY A 50 -7.01 1.28 23.36
CA GLY A 50 -7.10 2.73 23.27
C GLY A 50 -8.51 3.24 22.95
N PHE A 51 -8.63 4.55 22.70
CA PHE A 51 -9.94 5.22 22.58
C PHE A 51 -10.80 4.75 21.40
N LEU A 52 -10.19 4.33 20.27
CA LEU A 52 -10.94 3.78 19.14
C LEU A 52 -11.51 2.40 19.47
N ALA A 53 -10.72 1.54 20.12
CA ALA A 53 -11.20 0.25 20.65
C ALA A 53 -12.36 0.45 21.63
N SER A 54 -12.21 1.40 22.58
CA SER A 54 -13.24 1.73 23.56
C SER A 54 -14.51 2.31 22.93
N ALA A 55 -14.38 3.01 21.80
CA ALA A 55 -15.52 3.49 21.00
C ALA A 55 -16.22 2.36 20.21
N GLY A 56 -15.62 1.18 20.10
CA GLY A 56 -16.13 0.01 19.37
C GLY A 56 -15.69 -0.07 17.92
N ALA A 57 -14.55 0.54 17.54
CA ALA A 57 -14.00 0.40 16.21
C ALA A 57 -13.63 -1.06 15.88
N LEU A 58 -14.04 -1.52 14.71
CA LEU A 58 -13.77 -2.85 14.19
C LEU A 58 -12.65 -2.77 13.13
N ASP A 59 -11.54 -3.42 13.38
CA ASP A 59 -10.45 -3.57 12.43
C ASP A 59 -9.75 -4.91 12.66
N PHE A 60 -10.19 -5.93 11.94
CA PHE A 60 -9.78 -7.31 12.21
C PHE A 60 -8.28 -7.54 11.98
N ALA A 61 -7.77 -7.07 10.86
CA ALA A 61 -6.39 -7.32 10.48
C ALA A 61 -5.62 -6.06 10.02
N GLY A 62 -6.23 -4.85 10.05
CA GLY A 62 -5.49 -3.61 9.82
C GLY A 62 -5.96 -2.79 8.62
N GLY A 63 -7.25 -2.76 8.33
CA GLY A 63 -7.79 -1.85 7.31
C GLY A 63 -7.49 -0.39 7.60
N ALA A 64 -7.74 0.07 8.80
CA ALA A 64 -7.37 1.40 9.26
C ALA A 64 -5.91 1.43 9.76
N VAL A 65 -5.52 0.52 10.65
CA VAL A 65 -4.20 0.51 11.32
C VAL A 65 -3.05 0.34 10.34
N VAL A 66 -3.22 -0.47 9.29
CA VAL A 66 -2.16 -0.76 8.31
C VAL A 66 -2.40 0.02 7.02
N HIS A 67 -3.52 -0.23 6.34
CA HIS A 67 -3.70 0.24 4.97
C HIS A 67 -3.99 1.74 4.88
N VAL A 68 -4.98 2.26 5.60
CA VAL A 68 -5.27 3.72 5.61
C VAL A 68 -4.10 4.50 6.20
N ASN A 69 -3.51 4.01 7.28
CA ASN A 69 -2.36 4.62 7.93
C ASN A 69 -1.16 4.74 6.98
N ALA A 70 -0.76 3.61 6.35
CA ALA A 70 0.35 3.60 5.40
C ALA A 70 0.07 4.44 4.15
N ALA A 71 -1.15 4.39 3.62
CA ALA A 71 -1.50 5.15 2.42
C ALA A 71 -1.57 6.66 2.68
N SER A 72 -2.02 7.08 3.86
CA SER A 72 -1.96 8.47 4.28
C SER A 72 -0.51 8.97 4.36
N ALA A 73 0.37 8.16 4.94
CA ALA A 73 1.80 8.44 4.98
C ALA A 73 2.42 8.46 3.57
N ALA A 74 2.06 7.52 2.71
CA ALA A 74 2.49 7.42 1.32
C ALA A 74 2.10 8.67 0.52
N LEU A 75 0.86 9.15 0.67
CA LEU A 75 0.38 10.38 0.05
C LEU A 75 1.26 11.58 0.45
N VAL A 76 1.47 11.77 1.75
CA VAL A 76 2.29 12.87 2.26
C VAL A 76 3.75 12.75 1.83
N ALA A 77 4.31 11.53 1.87
CA ALA A 77 5.69 11.29 1.44
C ALA A 77 5.86 11.58 -0.06
N ALA A 78 4.93 11.12 -0.91
CA ALA A 78 4.95 11.41 -2.33
C ALA A 78 4.88 12.91 -2.63
N MET A 79 4.06 13.67 -1.88
CA MET A 79 3.96 15.13 -2.01
C MET A 79 5.25 15.84 -1.55
N VAL A 80 5.84 15.43 -0.43
CA VAL A 80 7.04 16.07 0.14
C VAL A 80 8.29 15.77 -0.69
N VAL A 81 8.46 14.52 -1.15
CA VAL A 81 9.60 14.09 -1.98
C VAL A 81 9.46 14.60 -3.42
N GLY A 82 8.23 14.77 -3.89
CA GLY A 82 7.90 15.24 -5.24
C GLY A 82 7.93 14.14 -6.32
N PRO A 83 7.52 14.45 -7.55
CA PRO A 83 7.40 13.47 -8.63
C PRO A 83 8.77 13.05 -9.18
N ARG A 84 8.83 11.83 -9.76
CA ARG A 84 10.00 11.32 -10.51
C ARG A 84 10.37 12.26 -11.67
N LYS A 85 11.63 12.20 -12.07
CA LYS A 85 12.22 13.08 -13.09
C LYS A 85 11.37 13.22 -14.36
N ASP A 86 10.84 12.12 -14.85
CA ASP A 86 10.14 12.05 -16.14
C ASP A 86 8.62 11.80 -15.97
N TYR A 87 8.09 11.94 -14.75
CA TYR A 87 6.66 11.78 -14.48
C TYR A 87 5.82 12.81 -15.27
N GLY A 88 4.78 12.32 -15.94
CA GLY A 88 3.92 13.13 -16.80
C GLY A 88 4.52 13.50 -18.19
N ARG A 89 5.78 13.12 -18.45
CA ARG A 89 6.44 13.34 -19.75
C ARG A 89 6.57 12.04 -20.56
N HIS A 90 6.85 10.95 -19.86
CA HIS A 90 6.97 9.62 -20.45
C HIS A 90 6.05 8.64 -19.73
N ALA A 91 5.58 7.62 -20.45
CA ALA A 91 4.79 6.54 -19.87
C ALA A 91 5.66 5.74 -18.90
N MET A 92 5.21 5.62 -17.64
CA MET A 92 5.83 4.78 -16.62
C MET A 92 5.30 3.37 -16.76
N LEU A 93 5.93 2.59 -17.64
CA LEU A 93 5.53 1.20 -17.89
C LEU A 93 5.98 0.27 -16.77
N PRO A 94 5.21 -0.80 -16.45
CA PRO A 94 5.64 -1.83 -15.54
C PRO A 94 6.92 -2.48 -16.07
N HIS A 95 7.91 -2.66 -15.19
CA HIS A 95 9.19 -3.26 -15.57
C HIS A 95 9.02 -4.70 -16.10
N ASN A 96 8.20 -5.52 -15.40
CA ASN A 96 7.97 -6.93 -15.77
C ASN A 96 6.56 -7.36 -15.36
N VAL A 97 5.64 -7.47 -16.32
CA VAL A 97 4.24 -7.85 -16.09
C VAL A 97 4.10 -9.26 -15.48
N PRO A 98 4.79 -10.32 -15.97
CA PRO A 98 4.77 -11.63 -15.34
C PRO A 98 5.17 -11.61 -13.85
N PHE A 99 6.22 -10.86 -13.49
CA PHE A 99 6.64 -10.72 -12.09
C PHE A 99 5.62 -9.95 -11.26
N THR A 100 4.92 -8.99 -11.82
CA THR A 100 3.82 -8.30 -11.12
C THR A 100 2.67 -9.26 -10.79
N LEU A 101 2.29 -10.13 -11.74
CA LEU A 101 1.28 -11.16 -11.52
C LEU A 101 1.73 -12.21 -10.49
N LEU A 102 2.97 -12.66 -10.57
CA LEU A 102 3.57 -13.56 -9.58
C LEU A 102 3.55 -12.92 -8.19
N GLY A 103 3.95 -11.65 -8.09
CA GLY A 103 3.90 -10.88 -6.84
C GLY A 103 2.50 -10.77 -6.27
N ALA A 104 1.49 -10.47 -7.10
CA ALA A 104 0.09 -10.44 -6.67
C ALA A 104 -0.41 -11.81 -6.17
N GLY A 105 -0.01 -12.90 -6.83
CA GLY A 105 -0.32 -14.26 -6.39
C GLY A 105 0.34 -14.62 -5.05
N LEU A 106 1.62 -14.28 -4.86
CA LEU A 106 2.33 -14.46 -3.59
C LEU A 106 1.74 -13.61 -2.47
N LEU A 107 1.32 -12.37 -2.75
CA LEU A 107 0.61 -11.53 -1.80
C LEU A 107 -0.73 -12.16 -1.41
N TRP A 108 -1.51 -12.69 -2.36
CA TRP A 108 -2.76 -13.36 -2.03
C TRP A 108 -2.53 -14.57 -1.14
N PHE A 109 -1.55 -15.40 -1.47
CA PHE A 109 -1.17 -16.54 -0.63
C PHE A 109 -0.76 -16.09 0.79
N GLY A 110 0.10 -15.09 0.91
CA GLY A 110 0.52 -14.55 2.21
C GLY A 110 -0.62 -13.92 3.01
N TRP A 111 -1.64 -13.38 2.30
CA TRP A 111 -2.78 -12.73 2.95
C TRP A 111 -3.72 -13.71 3.67
N PHE A 112 -3.76 -14.97 3.29
CA PHE A 112 -4.41 -16.01 4.09
C PHE A 112 -3.80 -16.06 5.50
N GLY A 113 -2.47 -16.04 5.60
CA GLY A 113 -1.78 -15.94 6.90
C GLY A 113 -2.02 -14.60 7.59
N PHE A 114 -2.04 -13.50 6.84
CA PHE A 114 -2.26 -12.16 7.38
C PHE A 114 -3.64 -12.02 8.01
N ASN A 115 -4.71 -12.34 7.30
CA ASN A 115 -6.08 -12.22 7.81
C ASN A 115 -6.44 -13.36 8.77
N ALA A 116 -6.28 -14.62 8.38
CA ALA A 116 -6.65 -15.73 9.25
C ALA A 116 -5.77 -15.79 10.52
N GLY A 117 -4.48 -15.44 10.40
CA GLY A 117 -3.58 -15.34 11.55
C GLY A 117 -3.94 -14.23 12.53
N SER A 118 -4.70 -13.21 12.11
CA SER A 118 -5.20 -12.15 13.00
C SER A 118 -6.26 -12.64 14.00
N ALA A 119 -6.82 -13.85 13.82
CA ALA A 119 -7.62 -14.51 14.83
C ALA A 119 -6.81 -14.95 16.07
N LEU A 120 -5.47 -14.97 15.97
CA LEU A 120 -4.52 -15.35 17.04
C LEU A 120 -4.71 -16.78 17.57
N ALA A 121 -5.53 -17.58 16.93
CA ALA A 121 -5.81 -18.98 17.29
C ALA A 121 -6.35 -19.76 16.07
N ALA A 122 -6.16 -21.07 16.06
CA ALA A 122 -6.81 -21.98 15.12
C ALA A 122 -8.26 -22.24 15.58
N ASN A 123 -9.18 -21.36 15.17
CA ASN A 123 -10.57 -21.34 15.58
C ASN A 123 -11.52 -21.04 14.40
N PRO A 124 -12.85 -21.11 14.57
CA PRO A 124 -13.81 -20.80 13.52
C PRO A 124 -13.63 -19.40 12.88
N THR A 125 -13.21 -18.40 13.67
CA THR A 125 -12.94 -17.05 13.15
C THR A 125 -11.76 -17.04 12.16
N ALA A 126 -10.71 -17.82 12.41
CA ALA A 126 -9.60 -18.00 11.49
C ALA A 126 -10.06 -18.63 10.17
N ALA A 127 -10.91 -19.66 10.25
CA ALA A 127 -11.48 -20.31 9.06
C ALA A 127 -12.39 -19.34 8.27
N LEU A 128 -13.22 -18.57 8.97
CA LEU A 128 -14.06 -17.53 8.36
C LEU A 128 -13.21 -16.48 7.64
N ALA A 129 -12.18 -15.95 8.30
CA ALA A 129 -11.27 -14.96 7.72
C ALA A 129 -10.54 -15.50 6.48
N LEU A 130 -10.15 -16.79 6.49
CA LEU A 130 -9.54 -17.45 5.33
C LEU A 130 -10.51 -17.49 4.15
N VAL A 131 -11.77 -17.93 4.35
CA VAL A 131 -12.80 -17.97 3.31
C VAL A 131 -13.09 -16.57 2.76
N ASN A 132 -13.24 -15.58 3.62
CA ASN A 132 -13.50 -14.20 3.20
C ASN A 132 -12.31 -13.60 2.41
N THR A 133 -11.08 -13.98 2.76
CA THR A 133 -9.85 -13.58 2.04
C THR A 133 -9.74 -14.23 0.65
N LEU A 134 -10.42 -15.35 0.42
CA LEU A 134 -10.56 -15.94 -0.91
C LEU A 134 -11.63 -15.22 -1.73
N LEU A 135 -12.82 -15.02 -1.15
CA LEU A 135 -14.02 -14.58 -1.88
C LEU A 135 -14.00 -13.11 -2.26
N ALA A 136 -13.56 -12.21 -1.36
CA ALA A 136 -13.58 -10.79 -1.63
C ALA A 136 -12.66 -10.38 -2.78
N PRO A 137 -11.37 -10.78 -2.85
CA PRO A 137 -10.52 -10.43 -3.99
C PRO A 137 -10.98 -11.08 -5.30
N ALA A 138 -11.59 -12.26 -5.27
CA ALA A 138 -12.20 -12.86 -6.45
C ALA A 138 -13.38 -12.01 -6.97
N ALA A 139 -14.24 -11.50 -6.08
CA ALA A 139 -15.33 -10.59 -6.43
C ALA A 139 -14.81 -9.23 -6.93
N THR A 140 -13.75 -8.70 -6.31
CA THR A 140 -13.09 -7.46 -6.75
C THR A 140 -12.52 -7.62 -8.15
N LEU A 141 -11.81 -8.73 -8.42
CA LEU A 141 -11.27 -9.05 -9.74
C LEU A 141 -12.36 -9.12 -10.81
N ALA A 142 -13.47 -9.79 -10.51
CA ALA A 142 -14.61 -9.87 -11.42
C ALA A 142 -15.20 -8.48 -11.72
N THR A 143 -15.44 -7.67 -10.67
CA THR A 143 -15.98 -6.32 -10.81
C THR A 143 -15.02 -5.41 -11.60
N TRP A 144 -13.72 -5.46 -11.31
CA TRP A 144 -12.70 -4.69 -12.01
C TRP A 144 -12.64 -5.06 -13.49
N THR A 145 -12.68 -6.37 -13.79
CA THR A 145 -12.74 -6.89 -15.17
C THR A 145 -13.93 -6.31 -15.93
N LEU A 146 -15.12 -6.27 -15.31
CA LEU A 146 -16.32 -5.68 -15.91
C LEU A 146 -16.17 -4.18 -16.13
N LEU A 147 -15.56 -3.45 -15.20
CA LEU A 147 -15.28 -2.04 -15.35
C LEU A 147 -14.29 -1.78 -16.49
N ASP A 148 -13.20 -2.54 -16.58
CA ASP A 148 -12.23 -2.46 -17.69
C ASP A 148 -12.90 -2.72 -19.04
N LEU A 149 -13.68 -3.80 -19.16
CA LEU A 149 -14.40 -4.14 -20.39
C LEU A 149 -15.38 -3.05 -20.80
N SER A 150 -16.12 -2.48 -19.83
CA SER A 150 -17.12 -1.44 -20.11
C SER A 150 -16.53 -0.10 -20.53
N ARG A 151 -15.30 0.22 -20.07
CA ARG A 151 -14.67 1.52 -20.29
C ARG A 151 -13.60 1.51 -21.37
N GLU A 152 -12.76 0.47 -21.39
CA GLU A 152 -11.58 0.37 -22.24
C GLU A 152 -11.73 -0.71 -23.32
N GLY A 153 -12.78 -1.50 -23.26
CA GLY A 153 -13.03 -2.63 -24.17
C GLY A 153 -12.05 -3.80 -24.03
N ARG A 154 -11.16 -3.76 -23.04
CA ARG A 154 -10.13 -4.79 -22.82
C ARG A 154 -9.70 -4.85 -21.36
N VAL A 155 -9.32 -6.04 -20.91
CA VAL A 155 -8.78 -6.30 -19.58
C VAL A 155 -7.25 -6.27 -19.64
N THR A 156 -6.62 -5.72 -18.59
CA THR A 156 -5.16 -5.72 -18.46
C THR A 156 -4.69 -6.63 -17.34
N ALA A 157 -3.53 -7.27 -17.53
CA ALA A 157 -2.92 -8.11 -16.49
C ALA A 157 -2.56 -7.30 -15.23
N ILE A 158 -2.09 -6.06 -15.40
CA ILE A 158 -1.79 -5.15 -14.28
C ILE A 158 -3.07 -4.75 -13.56
N GLY A 159 -4.16 -4.44 -14.29
CA GLY A 159 -5.47 -4.18 -13.70
C GLY A 159 -5.97 -5.36 -12.86
N GLY A 160 -5.80 -6.59 -13.36
CA GLY A 160 -6.11 -7.81 -12.61
C GLY A 160 -5.29 -7.97 -11.33
N ALA A 161 -3.97 -7.74 -11.40
CA ALA A 161 -3.09 -7.75 -10.22
C ALA A 161 -3.52 -6.70 -9.19
N THR A 162 -3.80 -5.49 -9.64
CA THR A 162 -4.28 -4.40 -8.77
C THR A 162 -5.62 -4.74 -8.12
N ALA A 163 -6.54 -5.30 -8.89
CA ALA A 163 -7.86 -5.72 -8.40
C ALA A 163 -7.76 -6.75 -7.26
N ILE A 164 -6.88 -7.76 -7.43
CA ILE A 164 -6.62 -8.75 -6.38
C ILE A 164 -6.17 -8.05 -5.10
N VAL A 165 -5.17 -7.16 -5.18
CA VAL A 165 -4.66 -6.44 -4.01
C VAL A 165 -5.74 -5.56 -3.38
N VAL A 166 -6.51 -4.82 -4.17
CA VAL A 166 -7.62 -3.99 -3.66
C VAL A 166 -8.64 -4.82 -2.89
N GLY A 167 -9.00 -6.00 -3.39
CA GLY A 167 -9.93 -6.91 -2.71
C GLY A 167 -9.39 -7.44 -1.40
N LEU A 168 -8.11 -7.79 -1.36
CA LEU A 168 -7.41 -8.21 -0.15
C LEU A 168 -7.39 -7.09 0.89
N VAL A 169 -7.08 -5.88 0.48
CA VAL A 169 -7.10 -4.67 1.33
C VAL A 169 -8.49 -4.38 1.87
N ALA A 170 -9.50 -4.39 1.00
CA ALA A 170 -10.88 -4.06 1.39
C ALA A 170 -11.46 -5.06 2.39
N VAL A 171 -11.16 -6.36 2.27
CA VAL A 171 -11.66 -7.37 3.21
C VAL A 171 -10.91 -7.40 4.54
N THR A 172 -9.69 -6.86 4.59
CA THR A 172 -8.81 -6.92 5.77
C THR A 172 -9.48 -6.44 7.07
N PRO A 173 -10.17 -5.30 7.13
CA PRO A 173 -10.84 -4.87 8.36
C PRO A 173 -12.06 -5.72 8.73
N ALA A 174 -12.65 -6.41 7.76
CA ALA A 174 -13.92 -7.11 7.88
C ALA A 174 -13.77 -8.63 8.04
N ALA A 175 -12.60 -9.21 7.77
CA ALA A 175 -12.42 -10.63 7.49
C ALA A 175 -12.99 -11.58 8.56
N GLY A 176 -12.95 -11.20 9.83
CA GLY A 176 -13.51 -11.97 10.94
C GLY A 176 -14.89 -11.49 11.44
N TYR A 177 -15.47 -10.46 10.80
CA TYR A 177 -16.71 -9.83 11.27
C TYR A 177 -17.90 -10.03 10.34
N ILE A 178 -17.70 -10.53 9.12
CA ILE A 178 -18.74 -10.65 8.09
C ILE A 178 -18.86 -12.08 7.57
N GLY A 179 -20.05 -12.44 7.09
CA GLY A 179 -20.26 -13.72 6.42
C GLY A 179 -19.74 -13.74 4.98
N PRO A 180 -19.60 -14.96 4.36
CA PRO A 180 -19.06 -15.12 3.02
C PRO A 180 -19.81 -14.35 1.93
N ALA A 181 -21.13 -14.29 1.97
CA ALA A 181 -21.94 -13.51 1.02
C ALA A 181 -21.64 -12.01 1.13
N SER A 182 -21.51 -11.49 2.36
CA SER A 182 -21.12 -10.10 2.62
C SER A 182 -19.69 -9.83 2.16
N ALA A 183 -18.78 -10.80 2.22
CA ALA A 183 -17.41 -10.65 1.71
C ALA A 183 -17.38 -10.48 0.19
N ILE A 184 -18.20 -11.23 -0.55
CA ILE A 184 -18.38 -11.05 -2.01
C ILE A 184 -18.91 -9.64 -2.32
N ALA A 185 -19.96 -9.19 -1.61
CA ALA A 185 -20.52 -7.86 -1.79
C ALA A 185 -19.51 -6.76 -1.44
N LEU A 186 -18.77 -6.92 -0.35
CA LEU A 186 -17.73 -5.99 0.08
C LEU A 186 -16.61 -5.88 -0.95
N GLY A 187 -16.14 -7.00 -1.48
CA GLY A 187 -15.12 -7.03 -2.53
C GLY A 187 -15.57 -6.33 -3.80
N ALA A 188 -16.80 -6.59 -4.25
CA ALA A 188 -17.38 -5.93 -5.42
C ALA A 188 -17.55 -4.41 -5.22
N LEU A 189 -18.08 -3.98 -4.07
CA LEU A 189 -18.27 -2.57 -3.75
C LEU A 189 -16.94 -1.83 -3.51
N GLY A 190 -15.95 -2.49 -2.87
CA GLY A 190 -14.62 -1.93 -2.62
C GLY A 190 -13.80 -1.71 -3.88
N ALA A 191 -14.07 -2.49 -4.95
CA ALA A 191 -13.43 -2.31 -6.25
C ALA A 191 -13.69 -0.92 -6.85
N VAL A 192 -14.93 -0.44 -6.77
CA VAL A 192 -15.40 0.75 -7.49
C VAL A 192 -14.64 2.03 -7.09
N PRO A 193 -14.58 2.43 -5.82
CA PRO A 193 -13.88 3.66 -5.44
C PRO A 193 -12.38 3.59 -5.73
N SER A 194 -11.73 2.44 -5.53
CA SER A 194 -10.30 2.27 -5.84
C SER A 194 -10.02 2.36 -7.33
N TYR A 195 -10.86 1.76 -8.17
CA TYR A 195 -10.76 1.85 -9.62
C TYR A 195 -10.78 3.30 -10.11
N PHE A 196 -11.76 4.07 -9.66
CA PHE A 196 -11.87 5.48 -10.05
C PHE A 196 -10.79 6.35 -9.42
N ALA A 197 -10.34 6.06 -8.20
CA ALA A 197 -9.22 6.75 -7.57
C ALA A 197 -7.92 6.58 -8.37
N LEU A 198 -7.64 5.38 -8.88
CA LEU A 198 -6.49 5.10 -9.75
C LEU A 198 -6.56 5.91 -11.04
N ILE A 199 -7.71 5.92 -11.72
CA ILE A 199 -7.90 6.71 -12.93
C ILE A 199 -7.75 8.21 -12.66
N TYR A 200 -8.30 8.69 -11.54
CA TYR A 200 -8.18 10.09 -11.14
C TYR A 200 -6.73 10.46 -10.85
N ARG A 201 -6.00 9.64 -10.05
CA ARG A 201 -4.59 9.86 -9.75
C ARG A 201 -3.75 10.00 -11.00
N ALA A 202 -3.97 9.16 -12.03
CA ALA A 202 -3.24 9.22 -13.30
C ALA A 202 -3.39 10.56 -14.05
N ARG A 203 -4.39 11.39 -13.69
CA ARG A 203 -4.63 12.72 -14.25
C ARG A 203 -4.07 13.85 -13.39
N THR A 204 -3.43 13.53 -12.28
CA THR A 204 -2.88 14.49 -11.33
C THR A 204 -1.35 14.56 -11.42
N THR A 205 -0.76 15.54 -10.75
CA THR A 205 0.69 15.67 -10.59
C THR A 205 1.24 14.81 -9.44
N LEU A 206 0.39 14.06 -8.75
CA LEU A 206 0.78 13.17 -7.67
C LEU A 206 1.44 11.91 -8.25
N ASP A 207 2.74 11.76 -8.03
CA ASP A 207 3.47 10.56 -8.39
C ASP A 207 3.53 9.58 -7.21
N ASP A 208 2.50 8.78 -7.11
CA ASP A 208 2.43 7.59 -6.25
C ASP A 208 2.84 6.39 -7.12
N SER A 209 4.10 5.97 -7.01
CA SER A 209 4.73 5.09 -8.01
C SER A 209 4.05 3.74 -8.18
N LEU A 210 3.52 3.16 -7.09
CA LEU A 210 2.86 1.85 -7.09
C LEU A 210 1.37 1.92 -6.69
N ASP A 211 0.73 3.08 -6.88
CA ASP A 211 -0.71 3.28 -6.63
C ASP A 211 -1.17 2.97 -5.19
N VAL A 212 -0.29 3.20 -4.21
CA VAL A 212 -0.54 2.91 -2.79
C VAL A 212 -1.77 3.64 -2.26
N VAL A 213 -1.94 4.91 -2.66
CA VAL A 213 -3.08 5.73 -2.20
C VAL A 213 -4.40 5.18 -2.73
N ALA A 214 -4.46 4.80 -4.00
CA ALA A 214 -5.68 4.26 -4.60
C ALA A 214 -6.01 2.86 -4.11
N ALA A 215 -5.00 1.95 -4.05
CA ALA A 215 -5.22 0.57 -3.66
C ALA A 215 -5.41 0.41 -2.16
N HIS A 216 -4.52 1.00 -1.35
CA HIS A 216 -4.52 0.80 0.11
C HIS A 216 -5.29 1.90 0.85
N GLY A 217 -5.18 3.17 0.42
CA GLY A 217 -5.90 4.27 1.06
C GLY A 217 -7.39 4.20 0.80
N VAL A 218 -7.77 4.27 -0.46
CA VAL A 218 -9.19 4.24 -0.85
C VAL A 218 -9.80 2.87 -0.62
N GLY A 219 -9.09 1.78 -0.97
CA GLY A 219 -9.54 0.41 -0.75
C GLY A 219 -9.69 0.08 0.74
N GLY A 220 -8.72 0.47 1.58
CA GLY A 220 -8.76 0.28 3.03
C GLY A 220 -9.85 1.10 3.72
N ALA A 221 -10.02 2.37 3.31
CA ALA A 221 -11.10 3.21 3.83
C ALA A 221 -12.48 2.66 3.45
N ALA A 222 -12.66 2.27 2.17
CA ALA A 222 -13.89 1.63 1.72
C ALA A 222 -14.17 0.35 2.50
N GLY A 223 -13.18 -0.52 2.67
CA GLY A 223 -13.29 -1.76 3.43
C GLY A 223 -13.66 -1.51 4.90
N ALA A 224 -13.00 -0.56 5.57
CA ALA A 224 -13.30 -0.21 6.96
C ALA A 224 -14.71 0.35 7.12
N ILE A 225 -15.16 1.22 6.21
CA ILE A 225 -16.53 1.75 6.23
C ILE A 225 -17.56 0.64 5.95
N LEU A 226 -17.30 -0.22 4.96
CA LEU A 226 -18.14 -1.37 4.61
C LEU A 226 -18.17 -2.42 5.73
N THR A 227 -17.13 -2.52 6.57
CA THR A 227 -17.20 -3.32 7.81
C THR A 227 -18.31 -2.81 8.72
N GLY A 228 -18.46 -1.48 8.85
CA GLY A 228 -19.56 -0.85 9.59
C GLY A 228 -20.95 -1.10 8.99
N VAL A 229 -21.01 -1.46 7.70
CA VAL A 229 -22.26 -1.84 7.03
C VAL A 229 -22.58 -3.33 7.25
N PHE A 230 -21.62 -4.21 7.02
CA PHE A 230 -21.82 -5.66 6.87
C PHE A 230 -21.47 -6.49 8.10
N ALA A 231 -20.89 -5.92 9.17
CA ALA A 231 -20.60 -6.68 10.38
C ALA A 231 -21.87 -7.34 10.94
N ASP A 232 -21.73 -8.60 11.37
CA ASP A 232 -22.86 -9.42 11.82
C ASP A 232 -22.41 -10.31 12.98
N ALA A 233 -23.10 -10.19 14.12
CA ALA A 233 -22.82 -10.98 15.32
C ALA A 233 -23.07 -12.48 15.11
N ALA A 234 -23.88 -12.88 14.10
CA ALA A 234 -24.04 -14.29 13.75
C ALA A 234 -22.72 -14.93 13.31
N TRP A 235 -21.78 -14.16 12.76
CA TRP A 235 -20.45 -14.60 12.34
C TRP A 235 -19.34 -14.22 13.31
N SER A 236 -19.40 -12.99 13.85
CA SER A 236 -18.35 -12.45 14.72
C SER A 236 -18.55 -12.78 16.21
N GLY A 237 -19.77 -13.14 16.59
CA GLY A 237 -20.15 -13.37 17.98
C GLY A 237 -20.44 -12.10 18.80
N ASN A 238 -20.02 -10.91 18.34
CA ASN A 238 -20.05 -9.72 19.18
C ASN A 238 -20.29 -8.37 18.49
N ALA A 239 -20.36 -8.31 17.15
CA ALA A 239 -20.42 -7.04 16.44
C ALA A 239 -21.50 -7.04 15.36
N ASN A 240 -22.37 -6.03 15.37
CA ASN A 240 -23.37 -5.76 14.35
C ASN A 240 -23.08 -4.44 13.62
N GLY A 241 -23.27 -4.45 12.32
CA GLY A 241 -23.21 -3.28 11.45
C GLY A 241 -24.61 -2.74 11.11
N LEU A 242 -24.65 -1.82 10.16
CA LEU A 242 -25.86 -1.16 9.71
C LEU A 242 -26.98 -2.13 9.30
N ILE A 243 -26.65 -3.13 8.47
CA ILE A 243 -27.61 -4.13 7.97
C ILE A 243 -28.13 -5.01 9.11
N ALA A 244 -27.28 -5.32 10.08
CA ALA A 244 -27.66 -6.07 11.28
C ALA A 244 -28.28 -5.22 12.40
N GLY A 245 -28.72 -3.99 12.07
CA GLY A 245 -29.49 -3.13 12.95
C GLY A 245 -28.69 -2.18 13.85
N ASN A 246 -27.37 -2.01 13.60
CA ASN A 246 -26.52 -1.07 14.36
C ASN A 246 -25.94 0.05 13.46
N PRO A 247 -26.70 1.12 13.14
CA PRO A 247 -26.19 2.22 12.33
C PRO A 247 -25.04 3.00 12.99
N LYS A 248 -24.92 2.94 14.31
CA LYS A 248 -23.83 3.59 15.05
C LYS A 248 -22.45 3.02 14.61
N GLN A 249 -22.40 1.74 14.24
CA GLN A 249 -21.16 1.11 13.80
C GLN A 249 -20.59 1.78 12.55
N LEU A 250 -21.43 2.18 11.60
CA LEU A 250 -21.00 2.89 10.40
C LEU A 250 -20.35 4.25 10.75
N LEU A 251 -20.91 4.98 11.70
CA LEU A 251 -20.34 6.25 12.17
C LEU A 251 -19.00 6.04 12.87
N ILE A 252 -18.88 5.01 13.72
CA ILE A 252 -17.63 4.68 14.41
C ILE A 252 -16.53 4.34 13.39
N GLN A 253 -16.83 3.52 12.40
CA GLN A 253 -15.87 3.14 11.37
C GLN A 253 -15.41 4.35 10.56
N THR A 254 -16.35 5.21 10.14
CA THR A 254 -16.03 6.43 9.40
C THR A 254 -15.15 7.37 10.23
N ALA A 255 -15.50 7.59 11.49
CA ALA A 255 -14.70 8.40 12.41
C ALA A 255 -13.29 7.84 12.61
N SER A 256 -13.18 6.50 12.78
CA SER A 256 -11.88 5.82 12.94
C SER A 256 -10.99 6.02 11.72
N VAL A 257 -11.52 5.87 10.51
CA VAL A 257 -10.80 6.11 9.25
C VAL A 257 -10.29 7.55 9.20
N LEU A 258 -11.14 8.54 9.50
CA LEU A 258 -10.77 9.97 9.45
C LEU A 258 -9.70 10.32 10.49
N VAL A 259 -9.80 9.79 11.70
CA VAL A 259 -8.81 10.00 12.78
C VAL A 259 -7.46 9.43 12.38
N VAL A 260 -7.42 8.19 11.90
CA VAL A 260 -6.17 7.54 11.47
C VAL A 260 -5.54 8.27 10.30
N LEU A 261 -6.35 8.64 9.29
CA LEU A 261 -5.89 9.38 8.12
C LEU A 261 -5.26 10.72 8.52
N ALA A 262 -5.95 11.51 9.35
CA ALA A 262 -5.47 12.82 9.78
C ALA A 262 -4.19 12.70 10.62
N TYR A 263 -4.15 11.79 11.60
CA TYR A 263 -2.99 11.61 12.45
C TYR A 263 -1.76 11.14 11.67
N SER A 264 -1.93 10.14 10.80
CA SER A 264 -0.85 9.65 9.94
C SER A 264 -0.33 10.74 9.01
N ALA A 265 -1.21 11.52 8.39
CA ALA A 265 -0.80 12.62 7.51
C ALA A 265 0.06 13.65 8.25
N VAL A 266 -0.43 14.13 9.40
CA VAL A 266 0.29 15.13 10.21
C VAL A 266 1.60 14.57 10.74
N GLY A 267 1.58 13.37 11.34
CA GLY A 267 2.78 12.73 11.88
C GLY A 267 3.84 12.49 10.81
N THR A 268 3.43 11.99 9.65
CA THR A 268 4.34 11.76 8.51
C THR A 268 4.94 13.09 8.01
N PHE A 269 4.11 14.12 7.87
CA PHE A 269 4.59 15.44 7.43
C PHE A 269 5.64 15.99 8.39
N VAL A 270 5.38 15.96 9.69
CA VAL A 270 6.30 16.43 10.72
C VAL A 270 7.62 15.65 10.68
N ILE A 271 7.55 14.31 10.64
CA ILE A 271 8.76 13.46 10.58
C ILE A 271 9.59 13.79 9.35
N LEU A 272 8.98 13.88 8.16
CA LEU A 272 9.72 14.18 6.93
C LEU A 272 10.31 15.60 6.94
N LYS A 273 9.61 16.59 7.50
CA LYS A 273 10.17 17.94 7.65
C LYS A 273 11.36 17.97 8.59
N VAL A 274 11.28 17.30 9.74
CA VAL A 274 12.39 17.21 10.71
C VAL A 274 13.59 16.48 10.10
N LEU A 275 13.37 15.35 9.44
CA LEU A 275 14.45 14.63 8.75
C LEU A 275 15.07 15.46 7.63
N GLY A 276 14.27 16.23 6.90
CA GLY A 276 14.74 17.11 5.83
C GLY A 276 15.64 18.25 6.32
N LEU A 277 15.60 18.61 7.62
CA LEU A 277 16.57 19.54 8.24
C LEU A 277 17.91 18.88 8.53
N ALA A 278 17.92 17.56 8.77
CA ALA A 278 19.12 16.82 9.14
C ALA A 278 19.82 16.17 7.93
N MET A 279 19.05 15.75 6.92
CA MET A 279 19.58 15.07 5.74
C MET A 279 18.71 15.28 4.50
N PRO A 280 19.28 15.23 3.28
CA PRO A 280 18.51 15.30 2.05
C PRO A 280 17.63 14.05 1.91
N LEU A 281 16.31 14.26 1.75
CA LEU A 281 15.34 13.18 1.62
C LEU A 281 15.39 12.52 0.25
N ARG A 282 15.73 13.28 -0.80
CA ARG A 282 15.70 12.85 -2.19
C ARG A 282 17.11 12.79 -2.78
N ILE A 283 17.32 11.83 -3.69
CA ILE A 283 18.49 11.80 -4.55
C ILE A 283 18.45 12.92 -5.60
N SER A 284 19.60 13.24 -6.21
CA SER A 284 19.63 14.20 -7.31
C SER A 284 18.97 13.63 -8.56
N ARG A 285 18.38 14.49 -9.40
CA ARG A 285 17.77 14.07 -10.69
C ARG A 285 18.75 13.36 -11.63
N ARG A 286 20.05 13.64 -11.50
CA ARG A 286 21.10 12.95 -12.26
C ARG A 286 21.24 11.49 -11.80
N VAL A 287 21.31 11.26 -10.50
CA VAL A 287 21.41 9.94 -9.88
C VAL A 287 20.14 9.12 -10.16
N GLU A 288 18.97 9.75 -10.05
CA GLU A 288 17.68 9.12 -10.39
C GLU A 288 17.66 8.59 -11.83
N GLY A 289 18.28 9.32 -12.79
CA GLY A 289 18.34 8.90 -14.20
C GLY A 289 19.32 7.77 -14.47
N VAL A 290 20.25 7.49 -13.57
CA VAL A 290 21.18 6.34 -13.65
C VAL A 290 20.57 5.07 -13.08
N GLY A 291 19.77 5.20 -12.02
CA GLY A 291 19.18 4.10 -11.25
C GLY A 291 19.79 3.98 -9.86
N LEU A 292 18.94 3.65 -8.88
CA LEU A 292 19.34 3.48 -7.49
C LEU A 292 20.08 2.17 -7.25
N ASP A 293 19.83 1.16 -8.03
CA ASP A 293 20.54 -0.11 -8.05
C ASP A 293 22.03 0.11 -8.26
N VAL A 294 22.40 0.87 -9.28
CA VAL A 294 23.79 1.20 -9.57
C VAL A 294 24.37 2.19 -8.57
N THR A 295 23.63 3.27 -8.25
CA THR A 295 24.19 4.40 -7.50
C THR A 295 24.20 4.24 -6.00
N GLU A 296 23.23 3.53 -5.43
CA GLU A 296 23.10 3.34 -3.98
C GLU A 296 23.52 1.93 -3.55
N HIS A 297 23.38 0.90 -4.43
CA HIS A 297 23.71 -0.49 -4.12
C HIS A 297 24.94 -1.00 -4.87
N GLY A 298 25.40 -0.32 -5.94
CA GLY A 298 26.62 -0.68 -6.66
C GLY A 298 26.49 -1.87 -7.61
N GLU A 299 25.27 -2.30 -7.93
CA GLU A 299 25.00 -3.43 -8.82
C GLU A 299 23.81 -3.14 -9.73
N GLU A 300 23.76 -3.76 -10.90
CA GLU A 300 22.61 -3.70 -11.81
C GLU A 300 21.63 -4.81 -11.48
N ALA A 301 20.33 -4.46 -11.35
CA ALA A 301 19.27 -5.44 -11.10
C ALA A 301 19.10 -6.45 -12.25
N TYR A 302 19.43 -6.03 -13.48
CA TYR A 302 19.42 -6.89 -14.67
C TYR A 302 20.66 -6.64 -15.51
N THR A 303 21.46 -7.66 -15.68
CA THR A 303 22.60 -7.64 -16.59
C THR A 303 22.12 -7.89 -18.01
N GLY A 304 22.14 -6.86 -18.86
CA GLY A 304 21.82 -6.96 -20.27
C GLY A 304 22.97 -7.50 -21.09
N GLY A 305 23.17 -8.84 -21.14
CA GLY A 305 24.21 -9.48 -21.95
C GLY A 305 25.61 -9.48 -21.30
N ASP A 306 26.44 -10.42 -21.67
CA ASP A 306 27.90 -10.56 -21.45
C ASP A 306 28.51 -10.23 -20.07
N GLY A 307 27.92 -10.72 -18.98
CA GLY A 307 28.59 -10.84 -17.69
C GLY A 307 28.21 -9.81 -16.65
N ALA A 308 27.87 -10.30 -15.46
CA ALA A 308 27.66 -9.48 -14.28
C ALA A 308 28.96 -8.74 -13.92
N ILE A 309 28.95 -7.42 -14.02
CA ILE A 309 30.04 -6.59 -13.49
C ILE A 309 29.75 -6.39 -12.00
N LEU A 310 30.39 -7.23 -11.18
CA LEU A 310 30.42 -7.00 -9.74
C LEU A 310 31.31 -5.79 -9.47
N VAL A 311 30.71 -4.67 -9.09
CA VAL A 311 31.49 -3.52 -8.62
C VAL A 311 31.93 -3.81 -7.19
N SER A 312 33.26 -3.94 -7.00
CA SER A 312 33.84 -4.13 -5.68
C SER A 312 33.55 -2.91 -4.78
N PRO A 313 33.20 -3.08 -3.47
CA PRO A 313 32.85 -1.98 -2.56
C PRO A 313 33.99 -0.97 -2.27
N GLY A 314 34.91 -0.74 -3.14
CA GLY A 314 35.99 0.23 -3.06
C GLY A 314 36.21 1.03 -4.35
N GLU A 315 35.56 0.67 -5.44
CA GLU A 315 35.76 1.32 -6.74
C GLU A 315 34.58 2.27 -7.07
N SER A 316 34.53 3.39 -6.37
CA SER A 316 33.65 4.52 -6.73
C SER A 316 33.95 5.10 -8.13
N SER A 317 35.01 4.62 -8.80
CA SER A 317 35.43 5.04 -10.13
C SER A 317 34.50 4.56 -11.25
N TYR A 318 33.92 3.34 -11.15
CA TYR A 318 33.05 2.80 -12.22
C TYR A 318 31.71 3.53 -12.31
N ALA A 319 31.08 3.80 -11.20
CA ALA A 319 29.85 4.59 -11.17
C ALA A 319 30.11 6.04 -11.63
N ARG A 320 31.28 6.63 -11.27
CA ARG A 320 31.71 7.93 -11.78
C ARG A 320 31.95 7.92 -13.28
N ASN A 321 32.69 6.93 -13.79
CA ASN A 321 32.98 6.84 -15.24
C ASN A 321 31.72 6.62 -16.08
N ARG A 322 30.75 5.84 -15.61
CA ARG A 322 29.48 5.63 -16.31
C ARG A 322 28.58 6.89 -16.28
N ILE A 323 28.59 7.60 -15.16
CA ILE A 323 27.90 8.88 -15.03
C ILE A 323 28.51 9.91 -16.02
N ASP A 324 29.83 9.92 -16.12
CA ASP A 324 30.55 10.81 -17.04
C ASP A 324 30.37 10.41 -18.52
N ALA A 325 30.37 9.12 -18.83
CA ALA A 325 30.08 8.61 -20.18
C ALA A 325 28.66 8.93 -20.64
N LEU A 326 27.65 8.80 -19.76
CA LEU A 326 26.27 9.17 -20.08
C LEU A 326 26.09 10.70 -20.21
N ALA A 327 26.87 11.49 -19.48
CA ALA A 327 26.89 12.95 -19.60
C ALA A 327 27.46 13.41 -20.96
N ILE A 328 28.45 12.69 -21.48
CA ILE A 328 29.05 12.97 -22.81
C ILE A 328 28.07 12.62 -23.93
N GLN A 329 27.32 11.51 -23.82
CA GLN A 329 26.31 11.12 -24.81
C GLN A 329 25.07 12.03 -24.82
N GLY A 330 24.71 12.64 -23.68
CA GLY A 330 23.59 13.58 -23.56
C GLY A 330 23.91 15.02 -24.02
N GLY A 331 25.19 15.40 -24.10
CA GLY A 331 25.65 16.72 -24.49
C GLY A 331 25.79 16.96 -26.00
N GLY A 332 25.60 15.93 -26.81
CA GLY A 332 25.82 15.98 -28.25
C GLY A 332 24.58 16.19 -29.13
N ARG A 333 23.45 16.60 -28.54
CA ARG A 333 22.24 17.00 -29.31
C ARG A 333 21.75 18.36 -28.80
N SER A 334 22.38 19.42 -29.29
CA SER A 334 21.80 20.75 -29.34
C SER A 334 21.16 20.98 -30.70
#